data_9383337787073d14b1e061f498998ee7
#
_entry.id   9383337787073d14b1e061f498998ee7
#
_cell.length_a   1.000
_cell.length_b   1.000
_cell.length_c   1.000
_cell.angle_alpha   90.00
_cell.angle_beta   90.00
_cell.angle_gamma   90.00
#
_symmetry.space_group_name_H-M   'P 1'
#
loop_
_entity.id
_entity.type
_entity.pdbx_description
1 polymer ?
#
loop_
_entity_poly.entity_id
_entity_poly.type
_entity_poly.pdbx_seq_one_letter_code
_entity_poly.pdbx_strand_id
1 'polypeptide(L)'
;APLVTPALHAKVMREIIMPTIQGMARDGIPYSGFLYAGLMIDALGNAKTVEFNCRMGDPETQPIMLRLKSDLFELMELACAGTLDQAEIEWDRRTALGVVLAAENYPDTPRKGAVISGLPKHTERTEDCMVFHAGTAVEGDNVVVNGGRVLCVTALGDSVKMAQRRAYQTAEGIHFDGMQFRRDIGHRAIAAKKT
;
A
#
# COMPACT_ATOMS: atom_id res chain seq x y z
N ALA A 1 -4.79 9.82 -2.19
CA ALA A 1 -3.67 10.36 -2.98
C ALA A 1 -4.09 11.71 -3.58
N PRO A 2 -3.17 12.68 -3.78
CA PRO A 2 -3.52 14.00 -4.32
C PRO A 2 -4.17 13.97 -5.71
N LEU A 3 -3.95 12.91 -6.48
CA LEU A 3 -4.55 12.69 -7.79
C LEU A 3 -6.02 12.25 -7.70
N VAL A 4 -6.40 11.62 -6.59
CA VAL A 4 -7.78 11.21 -6.33
C VAL A 4 -8.45 12.32 -5.53
N THR A 5 -9.01 13.30 -6.25
CA THR A 5 -9.78 14.39 -5.65
C THR A 5 -11.10 13.87 -5.08
N PRO A 6 -11.78 14.59 -4.17
CA PRO A 6 -13.10 14.19 -3.68
C PRO A 6 -14.13 13.97 -4.81
N ALA A 7 -14.09 14.80 -5.85
CA ALA A 7 -14.98 14.68 -7.02
C ALA A 7 -14.69 13.37 -7.79
N LEU A 8 -13.39 13.07 -8.05
CA LEU A 8 -13.00 11.82 -8.71
C LEU A 8 -13.36 10.61 -7.86
N HIS A 9 -13.13 10.66 -6.55
CA HIS A 9 -13.52 9.61 -5.63
C HIS A 9 -15.03 9.32 -5.71
N ALA A 10 -15.86 10.36 -5.59
CA ALA A 10 -17.30 10.22 -5.68
C ALA A 10 -17.75 9.65 -7.04
N LYS A 11 -17.11 10.06 -8.14
CA LYS A 11 -17.36 9.52 -9.48
C LYS A 11 -17.03 8.03 -9.57
N VAL A 12 -15.86 7.62 -9.08
CA VAL A 12 -15.43 6.21 -9.05
C VAL A 12 -16.39 5.35 -8.23
N MET A 13 -16.79 5.83 -7.04
CA MET A 13 -17.75 5.11 -6.22
C MET A 13 -19.08 4.92 -6.95
N ARG A 14 -19.62 5.97 -7.56
CA ARG A 14 -20.92 5.94 -8.25
C ARG A 14 -20.89 5.13 -9.55
N GLU A 15 -19.81 5.22 -10.33
CA GLU A 15 -19.78 4.70 -11.70
C GLU A 15 -19.07 3.35 -11.82
N ILE A 16 -18.25 2.97 -10.83
CA ILE A 16 -17.46 1.72 -10.87
C ILE A 16 -17.76 0.83 -9.66
N ILE A 17 -17.52 1.32 -8.44
CA ILE A 17 -17.56 0.44 -7.24
C ILE A 17 -19.00 0.02 -6.93
N MET A 18 -19.93 0.96 -6.79
CA MET A 18 -21.32 0.63 -6.45
C MET A 18 -22.02 -0.22 -7.53
N PRO A 19 -21.88 0.06 -8.85
CA PRO A 19 -22.43 -0.80 -9.88
C PRO A 19 -21.86 -2.23 -9.86
N THR A 20 -20.57 -2.38 -9.54
CA THR A 20 -19.93 -3.70 -9.42
C THR A 20 -20.53 -4.50 -8.27
N ILE A 21 -20.63 -3.93 -7.07
CA ILE A 21 -21.19 -4.58 -5.88
C ILE A 21 -22.68 -4.90 -6.10
N GLN A 22 -23.44 -3.97 -6.66
CA GLN A 22 -24.85 -4.18 -6.96
C GLN A 22 -25.07 -5.24 -8.05
N GLY A 23 -24.15 -5.29 -9.05
CA GLY A 23 -24.16 -6.32 -10.08
C GLY A 23 -23.98 -7.73 -9.46
N MET A 24 -22.98 -7.90 -8.63
CA MET A 24 -22.73 -9.14 -7.91
C MET A 24 -23.93 -9.58 -7.09
N ALA A 25 -24.58 -8.67 -6.37
CA ALA A 25 -25.77 -8.96 -5.58
C ALA A 25 -26.96 -9.37 -6.47
N ARG A 26 -27.18 -8.73 -7.62
CA ARG A 26 -28.23 -9.10 -8.60
C ARG A 26 -28.00 -10.47 -9.21
N ASP A 27 -26.74 -10.86 -9.41
CA ASP A 27 -26.35 -12.17 -9.94
C ASP A 27 -26.44 -13.27 -8.87
N GLY A 28 -26.90 -12.96 -7.64
CA GLY A 28 -27.06 -13.91 -6.55
C GLY A 28 -25.78 -14.27 -5.81
N ILE A 29 -24.69 -13.51 -6.03
CA ILE A 29 -23.38 -13.69 -5.40
C ILE A 29 -22.94 -12.40 -4.71
N PRO A 30 -23.62 -11.94 -3.63
CA PRO A 30 -23.29 -10.71 -2.94
C PRO A 30 -21.84 -10.73 -2.46
N TYR A 31 -21.12 -9.62 -2.70
CA TYR A 31 -19.73 -9.53 -2.36
C TYR A 31 -19.54 -8.92 -0.97
N SER A 32 -18.74 -9.58 -0.13
CA SER A 32 -18.25 -9.06 1.15
C SER A 32 -16.74 -9.26 1.24
N GLY A 33 -16.01 -8.23 1.66
CA GLY A 33 -14.56 -8.25 1.76
C GLY A 33 -13.89 -7.04 1.13
N PHE A 34 -12.58 -7.14 0.88
CA PHE A 34 -11.80 -6.07 0.25
C PHE A 34 -11.98 -6.11 -1.27
N LEU A 35 -12.51 -5.03 -1.83
CA LEU A 35 -12.55 -4.82 -3.27
C LEU A 35 -11.49 -3.77 -3.66
N TYR A 36 -10.42 -4.23 -4.27
CA TYR A 36 -9.40 -3.35 -4.87
C TYR A 36 -9.76 -3.12 -6.34
N ALA A 37 -9.86 -1.85 -6.75
CA ALA A 37 -10.04 -1.46 -8.13
C ALA A 37 -8.77 -0.78 -8.67
N GLY A 38 -8.09 -1.42 -9.59
CA GLY A 38 -7.01 -0.83 -10.39
C GLY A 38 -7.60 0.09 -11.46
N LEU A 39 -7.28 1.38 -11.39
CA LEU A 39 -7.88 2.40 -12.25
C LEU A 39 -6.83 3.13 -13.08
N MET A 40 -7.18 3.41 -14.33
CA MET A 40 -6.48 4.35 -15.20
C MET A 40 -7.31 5.63 -15.31
N ILE A 41 -6.72 6.77 -14.95
CA ILE A 41 -7.36 8.08 -15.04
C ILE A 41 -6.81 8.80 -16.28
N ASP A 42 -7.68 9.16 -17.22
CA ASP A 42 -7.29 9.91 -18.41
C ASP A 42 -7.10 11.41 -18.11
N ALA A 43 -6.61 12.17 -19.11
CA ALA A 43 -6.37 13.60 -18.99
C ALA A 43 -7.67 14.43 -18.74
N LEU A 44 -8.83 13.87 -19.03
CA LEU A 44 -10.16 14.49 -18.81
C LEU A 44 -10.74 14.13 -17.43
N GLY A 45 -10.01 13.33 -16.61
CA GLY A 45 -10.46 12.88 -15.31
C GLY A 45 -11.47 11.71 -15.38
N ASN A 46 -11.54 10.98 -16.48
CA ASN A 46 -12.37 9.78 -16.55
C ASN A 46 -11.58 8.58 -16.02
N ALA A 47 -12.22 7.80 -15.15
CA ALA A 47 -11.66 6.57 -14.61
C ALA A 47 -12.07 5.39 -15.48
N LYS A 48 -11.10 4.55 -15.84
CA LYS A 48 -11.32 3.26 -16.51
C LYS A 48 -10.77 2.16 -15.63
N THR A 49 -11.55 1.10 -15.42
CA THR A 49 -11.11 -0.07 -14.67
C THR A 49 -10.11 -0.88 -15.51
N VAL A 50 -8.96 -1.17 -14.92
CA VAL A 50 -7.95 -2.07 -15.48
C VAL A 50 -8.20 -3.48 -14.96
N GLU A 51 -8.38 -3.60 -13.63
CA GLU A 51 -8.63 -4.87 -12.96
C GLU A 51 -9.37 -4.67 -11.64
N PHE A 52 -9.98 -5.76 -11.15
CA PHE A 52 -10.42 -5.89 -9.77
C PHE A 52 -9.62 -7.00 -9.07
N ASN A 53 -9.35 -6.80 -7.77
CA ASN A 53 -8.78 -7.82 -6.91
C ASN A 53 -9.64 -8.00 -5.66
N CYS A 54 -9.82 -9.26 -5.23
CA CYS A 54 -10.60 -9.64 -4.04
C CYS A 54 -9.73 -9.65 -2.77
N ARG A 55 -8.80 -8.74 -2.67
CA ARG A 55 -7.83 -8.58 -1.58
C ARG A 55 -7.32 -7.17 -1.55
N MET A 56 -6.63 -6.83 -0.47
CA MET A 56 -5.89 -5.57 -0.42
C MET A 56 -4.74 -5.57 -1.43
N GLY A 57 -4.36 -4.40 -1.90
CA GLY A 57 -3.28 -4.22 -2.87
C GLY A 57 -1.89 -4.48 -2.26
N ASP A 58 -0.94 -4.80 -3.10
CA ASP A 58 0.48 -4.89 -2.76
C ASP A 58 1.26 -4.01 -3.78
N PRO A 59 1.81 -2.87 -3.36
CA PRO A 59 2.16 -2.47 -1.98
C PRO A 59 1.19 -1.45 -1.31
N GLU A 60 -0.10 -1.46 -1.61
CA GLU A 60 -1.06 -0.50 -1.06
C GLU A 60 -1.44 -0.80 0.40
N THR A 61 -1.39 -2.07 0.82
CA THR A 61 -1.75 -2.50 2.17
C THR A 61 -0.94 -1.79 3.24
N GLN A 62 0.37 -1.69 3.07
CA GLN A 62 1.28 -1.13 4.06
C GLN A 62 0.98 0.34 4.37
N PRO A 63 0.83 1.25 3.38
CA PRO A 63 0.39 2.62 3.63
C PRO A 63 -1.02 2.74 4.25
N ILE A 64 -1.93 1.83 3.91
CA ILE A 64 -3.28 1.80 4.48
C ILE A 64 -3.19 1.43 5.96
N MET A 65 -2.49 0.35 6.30
CA MET A 65 -2.33 -0.12 7.67
C MET A 65 -1.61 0.91 8.56
N LEU A 66 -0.59 1.59 8.04
CA LEU A 66 0.11 2.62 8.81
C LEU A 66 -0.79 3.84 9.14
N ARG A 67 -1.84 4.08 8.35
CA ARG A 67 -2.82 5.15 8.57
C ARG A 67 -4.05 4.72 9.34
N LEU A 68 -4.38 3.44 9.37
CA LEU A 68 -5.55 2.94 10.10
C LEU A 68 -5.30 3.05 11.60
N LYS A 69 -6.20 3.72 12.32
CA LYS A 69 -6.18 3.85 13.78
C LYS A 69 -7.21 2.96 14.47
N SER A 70 -8.30 2.68 13.79
CA SER A 70 -9.30 1.71 14.27
C SER A 70 -8.74 0.30 14.28
N ASP A 71 -9.27 -0.54 15.16
CA ASP A 71 -8.90 -1.95 15.22
C ASP A 71 -9.39 -2.68 13.96
N LEU A 72 -8.45 -3.27 13.21
CA LEU A 72 -8.76 -3.97 11.97
C LEU A 72 -9.58 -5.24 12.24
N PHE A 73 -9.35 -5.92 13.38
CA PHE A 73 -10.10 -7.12 13.73
C PHE A 73 -11.58 -6.80 13.95
N GLU A 74 -11.90 -5.74 14.70
CA GLU A 74 -13.27 -5.29 14.89
C GLU A 74 -13.95 -4.93 13.56
N LEU A 75 -13.24 -4.26 12.66
CA LEU A 75 -13.75 -3.94 11.32
C LEU A 75 -14.03 -5.19 10.48
N MET A 76 -13.18 -6.23 10.61
CA MET A 76 -13.39 -7.51 9.93
C MET A 76 -14.59 -8.27 10.51
N GLU A 77 -14.78 -8.26 11.83
CA GLU A 77 -15.97 -8.86 12.48
C GLU A 77 -17.27 -8.20 11.99
N LEU A 78 -17.30 -6.85 11.98
CA LEU A 78 -18.45 -6.09 11.48
C LEU A 78 -18.71 -6.36 9.98
N ALA A 79 -17.65 -6.49 9.18
CA ALA A 79 -17.80 -6.85 7.77
C ALA A 79 -18.39 -8.25 7.58
N CYS A 80 -17.94 -9.22 8.36
CA CYS A 80 -18.49 -10.60 8.33
C CYS A 80 -19.95 -10.66 8.83
N ALA A 81 -20.30 -9.81 9.80
CA ALA A 81 -21.66 -9.69 10.30
C ALA A 81 -22.60 -8.89 9.35
N GLY A 82 -22.07 -8.25 8.31
CA GLY A 82 -22.85 -7.39 7.41
C GLY A 82 -23.28 -6.06 8.02
N THR A 83 -22.56 -5.59 9.05
CA THR A 83 -22.85 -4.37 9.82
C THR A 83 -21.70 -3.34 9.78
N LEU A 84 -20.81 -3.44 8.80
CA LEU A 84 -19.67 -2.54 8.67
C LEU A 84 -20.06 -1.07 8.45
N ASP A 85 -21.25 -0.82 7.91
CA ASP A 85 -21.85 0.51 7.74
C ASP A 85 -22.13 1.25 9.07
N GLN A 86 -22.10 0.52 10.21
CA GLN A 86 -22.25 1.08 11.54
C GLN A 86 -20.90 1.48 12.17
N ALA A 87 -19.78 1.14 11.53
CA ALA A 87 -18.46 1.43 12.05
C ALA A 87 -18.03 2.88 11.76
N GLU A 88 -17.48 3.54 12.76
CA GLU A 88 -16.72 4.78 12.58
C GLU A 88 -15.24 4.42 12.44
N ILE A 89 -14.69 4.62 11.24
CA ILE A 89 -13.29 4.28 10.94
C ILE A 89 -12.41 5.51 11.14
N GLU A 90 -11.48 5.41 12.08
CA GLU A 90 -10.50 6.46 12.36
C GLU A 90 -9.23 6.28 11.53
N TRP A 91 -8.78 7.39 10.91
CA TRP A 91 -7.59 7.44 10.07
C TRP A 91 -6.60 8.48 10.55
N ASP A 92 -5.30 8.14 10.53
CA ASP A 92 -4.26 9.17 10.63
C ASP A 92 -4.39 10.15 9.44
N ARG A 93 -4.42 11.45 9.76
CA ARG A 93 -4.60 12.51 8.75
C ARG A 93 -3.36 12.73 7.89
N ARG A 94 -2.20 12.26 8.35
CA ARG A 94 -0.94 12.38 7.63
C ARG A 94 -0.96 11.52 6.35
N THR A 95 -0.09 11.86 5.42
CA THR A 95 0.13 11.05 4.22
C THR A 95 1.03 9.87 4.54
N ALA A 96 0.69 8.67 4.07
CA ALA A 96 1.60 7.54 4.04
C ALA A 96 2.18 7.34 2.64
N LEU A 97 3.44 6.93 2.57
CA LEU A 97 4.13 6.58 1.33
C LEU A 97 5.00 5.34 1.57
N GLY A 98 4.82 4.33 0.70
CA GLY A 98 5.61 3.10 0.72
C GLY A 98 6.62 3.04 -0.43
N VAL A 99 7.83 2.59 -0.12
CA VAL A 99 8.89 2.29 -1.09
C VAL A 99 9.21 0.81 -1.01
N VAL A 100 8.99 0.09 -2.11
CA VAL A 100 9.31 -1.34 -2.20
C VAL A 100 10.78 -1.51 -2.52
N LEU A 101 11.45 -2.38 -1.74
CA LEU A 101 12.78 -2.88 -2.02
C LEU A 101 12.62 -4.26 -2.66
N ALA A 102 13.08 -4.41 -3.90
CA ALA A 102 12.92 -5.61 -4.70
C ALA A 102 14.24 -6.36 -4.88
N ALA A 103 14.15 -7.66 -5.10
CA ALA A 103 15.29 -8.52 -5.38
C ALA A 103 15.83 -8.29 -6.79
N GLU A 104 17.07 -8.70 -7.00
CA GLU A 104 17.68 -8.79 -8.34
C GLU A 104 16.77 -9.60 -9.29
N ASN A 105 16.70 -9.17 -10.53
CA ASN A 105 15.89 -9.74 -11.60
C ASN A 105 14.36 -9.64 -11.43
N TYR A 106 13.85 -8.98 -10.38
CA TYR A 106 12.42 -8.70 -10.30
C TYR A 106 11.98 -7.79 -11.47
N PRO A 107 10.86 -8.04 -12.20
CA PRO A 107 9.79 -9.00 -11.88
C PRO A 107 9.95 -10.42 -12.46
N ASP A 108 11.02 -10.71 -13.20
CA ASP A 108 11.20 -12.01 -13.87
C ASP A 108 11.46 -13.15 -12.86
N THR A 109 12.73 -13.61 -12.76
CA THR A 109 13.12 -14.66 -11.81
C THR A 109 13.95 -14.06 -10.66
N PRO A 110 13.33 -13.67 -9.53
CA PRO A 110 14.03 -13.02 -8.44
C PRO A 110 15.12 -13.91 -7.85
N ARG A 111 16.31 -13.33 -7.65
CA ARG A 111 17.40 -14.01 -6.94
C ARG A 111 17.09 -14.06 -5.44
N LYS A 112 17.19 -15.26 -4.86
CA LYS A 112 16.93 -15.53 -3.45
C LYS A 112 18.24 -15.77 -2.68
N GLY A 113 18.15 -15.76 -1.33
CA GLY A 113 19.21 -16.13 -0.41
C GLY A 113 20.16 -15.01 0.00
N ALA A 114 20.06 -13.80 -0.59
CA ALA A 114 20.88 -12.67 -0.17
C ALA A 114 20.53 -12.25 1.26
N VAL A 115 21.56 -12.10 2.12
CA VAL A 115 21.38 -11.64 3.51
C VAL A 115 20.99 -10.17 3.52
N ILE A 116 19.97 -9.84 4.31
CA ILE A 116 19.48 -8.48 4.48
C ILE A 116 20.13 -7.87 5.72
N SER A 117 20.83 -6.76 5.55
CA SER A 117 21.45 -5.98 6.61
C SER A 117 20.80 -4.62 6.80
N GLY A 118 21.06 -3.97 7.94
CA GLY A 118 20.56 -2.61 8.22
C GLY A 118 19.06 -2.55 8.53
N LEU A 119 18.41 -3.67 8.81
CA LEU A 119 17.01 -3.65 9.28
C LEU A 119 16.95 -2.92 10.63
N PRO A 120 15.98 -1.99 10.81
CA PRO A 120 15.80 -1.30 12.08
C PRO A 120 15.57 -2.29 13.23
N LYS A 121 16.29 -2.12 14.32
CA LYS A 121 16.05 -2.90 15.55
C LYS A 121 14.68 -2.54 16.12
N HIS A 122 14.12 -3.45 16.92
CA HIS A 122 12.79 -3.22 17.53
C HIS A 122 12.73 -1.91 18.34
N THR A 123 13.84 -1.53 18.98
CA THR A 123 13.98 -0.31 19.77
C THR A 123 14.12 0.97 18.93
N GLU A 124 14.38 0.85 17.62
CA GLU A 124 14.58 1.96 16.68
C GLU A 124 13.32 2.21 15.82
N ARG A 125 12.29 1.38 16.00
CA ARG A 125 11.02 1.56 15.29
C ARG A 125 10.32 2.81 15.80
N THR A 126 9.88 3.64 14.86
CA THR A 126 9.08 4.83 15.15
C THR A 126 7.66 4.61 14.63
N GLU A 127 6.68 5.25 15.27
CA GLU A 127 5.29 5.26 14.77
C GLU A 127 5.17 5.91 13.38
N ASP A 128 6.18 6.69 12.99
CA ASP A 128 6.20 7.44 11.74
C ASP A 128 6.82 6.69 10.56
N CYS A 129 7.54 5.60 10.81
CA CYS A 129 8.17 4.82 9.74
C CYS A 129 8.30 3.35 10.15
N MET A 130 7.88 2.46 9.26
CA MET A 130 7.91 1.02 9.47
C MET A 130 8.45 0.29 8.25
N VAL A 131 9.22 -0.76 8.49
CA VAL A 131 9.69 -1.71 7.47
C VAL A 131 8.83 -2.96 7.54
N PHE A 132 8.05 -3.20 6.52
CA PHE A 132 7.22 -4.39 6.39
C PHE A 132 7.95 -5.46 5.61
N HIS A 133 7.97 -6.67 6.15
CA HIS A 133 8.49 -7.85 5.48
C HIS A 133 7.46 -8.39 4.49
N ALA A 134 7.93 -8.79 3.29
CA ALA A 134 7.16 -9.45 2.26
C ALA A 134 7.88 -10.74 1.84
N GLY A 135 8.69 -10.70 0.79
CA GLY A 135 9.46 -11.85 0.32
C GLY A 135 10.75 -12.07 1.13
N THR A 136 10.64 -12.30 2.41
CA THR A 136 11.78 -12.60 3.31
C THR A 136 11.62 -13.97 3.96
N ALA A 137 12.74 -14.57 4.38
CA ALA A 137 12.79 -15.77 5.22
C ALA A 137 13.84 -15.59 6.31
N VAL A 138 13.84 -16.48 7.30
CA VAL A 138 14.88 -16.58 8.33
C VAL A 138 15.74 -17.80 8.03
N GLU A 139 17.05 -17.62 7.92
CA GLU A 139 18.05 -18.69 7.75
C GLU A 139 19.13 -18.53 8.81
N GLY A 140 19.13 -19.42 9.79
CA GLY A 140 19.95 -19.28 11.00
C GLY A 140 19.60 -17.99 11.74
N ASP A 141 20.57 -17.13 11.97
CA ASP A 141 20.41 -15.83 12.63
C ASP A 141 20.15 -14.68 11.63
N ASN A 142 20.04 -14.98 10.33
CA ASN A 142 19.92 -13.98 9.30
C ASN A 142 18.49 -13.90 8.72
N VAL A 143 18.08 -12.68 8.37
CA VAL A 143 16.95 -12.46 7.48
C VAL A 143 17.47 -12.42 6.05
N VAL A 144 16.85 -13.20 5.16
CA VAL A 144 17.29 -13.34 3.77
C VAL A 144 16.17 -13.03 2.78
N VAL A 145 16.56 -12.69 1.56
CA VAL A 145 15.66 -12.51 0.42
C VAL A 145 15.03 -13.85 0.03
N ASN A 146 13.71 -13.94 -0.03
CA ASN A 146 12.97 -15.12 -0.45
C ASN A 146 11.83 -14.85 -1.45
N GLY A 147 11.79 -13.67 -2.04
CA GLY A 147 10.76 -13.31 -3.03
C GLY A 147 11.15 -12.07 -3.83
N GLY A 148 10.32 -11.69 -4.80
CA GLY A 148 10.59 -10.57 -5.69
C GLY A 148 10.47 -9.20 -5.00
N ARG A 149 9.32 -8.91 -4.41
CA ARG A 149 9.14 -7.77 -3.49
C ARG A 149 9.56 -8.24 -2.10
N VAL A 150 10.67 -7.71 -1.61
CA VAL A 150 11.36 -8.20 -0.39
C VAL A 150 10.88 -7.47 0.84
N LEU A 151 10.92 -6.14 0.81
CA LEU A 151 10.51 -5.26 1.90
C LEU A 151 9.68 -4.09 1.35
N CYS A 152 8.85 -3.50 2.20
CA CYS A 152 8.23 -2.21 1.93
C CYS A 152 8.52 -1.26 3.09
N VAL A 153 9.29 -0.21 2.80
CA VAL A 153 9.54 0.88 3.76
C VAL A 153 8.42 1.89 3.64
N THR A 154 7.62 2.02 4.68
CA THR A 154 6.45 2.90 4.68
C THR A 154 6.58 3.96 5.75
N ALA A 155 6.37 5.22 5.38
CA ALA A 155 6.48 6.34 6.31
C ALA A 155 5.28 7.29 6.25
N LEU A 156 4.96 7.89 7.40
CA LEU A 156 4.00 8.97 7.57
C LEU A 156 4.69 10.33 7.47
N GLY A 157 3.97 11.34 6.97
CA GLY A 157 4.42 12.73 6.96
C GLY A 157 3.26 13.69 6.72
N ASP A 158 3.36 14.91 7.24
CA ASP A 158 2.36 15.97 7.03
C ASP A 158 2.22 16.36 5.56
N SER A 159 3.17 15.96 4.76
CA SER A 159 3.12 16.08 3.30
C SER A 159 3.71 14.85 2.62
N VAL A 160 3.33 14.63 1.34
CA VAL A 160 3.93 13.57 0.50
C VAL A 160 5.46 13.69 0.48
N LYS A 161 6.01 14.90 0.41
CA LYS A 161 7.46 15.15 0.42
C LYS A 161 8.12 14.70 1.73
N MET A 162 7.47 14.93 2.88
CA MET A 162 7.99 14.47 4.18
C MET A 162 7.94 12.95 4.29
N ALA A 163 6.81 12.33 3.95
CA ALA A 163 6.68 10.88 3.93
C ALA A 163 7.72 10.24 3.00
N GLN A 164 7.88 10.78 1.79
CA GLN A 164 8.89 10.35 0.82
C GLN A 164 10.30 10.40 1.42
N ARG A 165 10.70 11.54 1.97
CA ARG A 165 12.03 11.73 2.56
C ARG A 165 12.31 10.71 3.66
N ARG A 166 11.37 10.50 4.59
CA ARG A 166 11.51 9.52 5.68
C ARG A 166 11.64 8.09 5.15
N ALA A 167 10.78 7.70 4.20
CA ALA A 167 10.83 6.36 3.61
C ALA A 167 12.18 6.09 2.94
N TYR A 168 12.71 7.04 2.15
CA TYR A 168 14.01 6.87 1.50
C TYR A 168 15.17 6.89 2.49
N GLN A 169 15.15 7.73 3.52
CA GLN A 169 16.20 7.72 4.57
C GLN A 169 16.30 6.36 5.25
N THR A 170 15.18 5.71 5.54
CA THR A 170 15.18 4.37 6.11
C THR A 170 15.59 3.31 5.08
N ALA A 171 15.11 3.41 3.85
CA ALA A 171 15.44 2.48 2.76
C ALA A 171 16.95 2.48 2.43
N GLU A 172 17.61 3.64 2.49
CA GLU A 172 19.05 3.79 2.24
C GLU A 172 19.93 3.12 3.33
N GLY A 173 19.38 2.90 4.52
CA GLY A 173 20.05 2.15 5.59
C GLY A 173 19.99 0.64 5.42
N ILE A 174 19.09 0.12 4.55
CA ILE A 174 18.90 -1.31 4.33
C ILE A 174 19.70 -1.74 3.11
N HIS A 175 20.33 -2.90 3.19
CA HIS A 175 21.12 -3.43 2.09
C HIS A 175 21.01 -4.94 1.94
N PHE A 176 20.96 -5.42 0.70
CA PHE A 176 21.16 -6.80 0.28
C PHE A 176 21.63 -6.84 -1.18
N ASP A 177 22.37 -7.89 -1.55
CA ASP A 177 22.92 -8.03 -2.90
C ASP A 177 21.84 -8.01 -3.97
N GLY A 178 22.06 -7.20 -5.01
CA GLY A 178 21.12 -7.01 -6.11
C GLY A 178 19.86 -6.22 -5.75
N MET A 179 19.85 -5.53 -4.60
CA MET A 179 18.71 -4.69 -4.19
C MET A 179 18.41 -3.62 -5.23
N GLN A 180 17.14 -3.53 -5.62
CA GLN A 180 16.64 -2.50 -6.51
C GLN A 180 15.37 -1.84 -5.98
N PHE A 181 15.22 -0.55 -6.19
CA PHE A 181 14.01 0.20 -5.88
C PHE A 181 13.91 1.47 -6.72
N ARG A 182 12.69 1.94 -6.92
CA ARG A 182 12.42 3.18 -7.63
C ARG A 182 12.76 4.37 -6.74
N ARG A 183 13.44 5.36 -7.30
CA ARG A 183 13.83 6.60 -6.59
C ARG A 183 12.86 7.76 -6.81
N ASP A 184 11.78 7.55 -7.55
CA ASP A 184 10.81 8.58 -7.97
C ASP A 184 9.40 8.39 -7.38
N ILE A 185 9.24 7.51 -6.38
CA ILE A 185 7.92 7.28 -5.76
C ILE A 185 7.38 8.58 -5.15
N GLY A 186 6.14 8.91 -5.49
CA GLY A 186 5.47 10.12 -5.01
C GLY A 186 5.76 11.40 -5.82
N HIS A 187 6.65 11.37 -6.83
CA HIS A 187 7.05 12.56 -7.58
C HIS A 187 5.88 13.32 -8.23
N ARG A 188 4.91 12.60 -8.82
CA ARG A 188 3.70 13.21 -9.43
C ARG A 188 2.87 13.97 -8.42
N ALA A 189 2.69 13.40 -7.23
CA ALA A 189 1.93 14.02 -6.15
C ALA A 189 2.61 15.26 -5.56
N ILE A 190 3.95 15.29 -5.59
CA ILE A 190 4.76 16.45 -5.17
C ILE A 190 4.74 17.55 -6.23
N ALA A 191 4.80 17.20 -7.52
CA ALA A 191 4.77 18.14 -8.63
C ALA A 191 3.39 18.82 -8.78
N ALA A 192 2.29 18.08 -8.58
CA ALA A 192 0.93 18.60 -8.69
C ALA A 192 0.57 19.71 -7.67
N LYS A 193 1.34 19.86 -6.60
CA LYS A 193 1.16 20.96 -5.60
C LYS A 193 1.83 22.28 -5.99
N LYS A 194 2.52 22.34 -7.14
CA LYS A 194 3.22 23.55 -7.59
C LYS A 194 2.40 24.40 -8.59
N THR A 195 1.21 23.96 -8.94
CA THR A 195 0.21 24.68 -9.76
C THR A 195 -0.97 25.09 -8.92
#